data_c0ac0444cdc386afdfce0581f9bbbf30
#
_entry.id   c0ac0444cdc386afdfce0581f9bbbf30
#
_cell.length_a   1.000
_cell.length_b   1.000
_cell.length_c   1.000
_cell.angle_alpha   90.00
_cell.angle_beta   90.00
_cell.angle_gamma   90.00
#
_symmetry.space_group_name_H-M   'P 1'
#
loop_
_entity.id
_entity.type
_entity.pdbx_description
1 polymer ?
#
loop_
_entity_poly.entity_id
_entity_poly.type
_entity_poly.pdbx_seq_one_letter_code
_entity_poly.pdbx_strand_id
1 'polypeptide(L)'
;MTSKKPIYKKPFEPIDNYKESTWVGNSTPIFENEHTAVFEDRYPCVDGHLLFIAKENTAEYVGKSYSLAFQWGQDRIKEGKIDGFNVGQNIGKCAGQTIFWPHIHFIPRKDGDSEKPGGIRHAHLGVKHKNHY
;
A
#
# COMPACT_ATOMS: atom_id res chain seq x y z
N MET A 1 -27.71 13.07 10.29
CA MET A 1 -26.33 13.57 10.16
C MET A 1 -25.69 12.97 8.92
N THR A 2 -25.29 13.80 8.01
CA THR A 2 -24.62 13.34 6.80
C THR A 2 -23.12 13.34 7.05
N SER A 3 -22.50 12.19 6.93
CA SER A 3 -21.05 12.12 6.98
C SER A 3 -20.51 12.81 5.74
N LYS A 4 -19.56 13.70 5.93
CA LYS A 4 -18.89 14.38 4.84
C LYS A 4 -18.02 13.36 4.09
N LYS A 5 -18.25 13.19 2.79
CA LYS A 5 -17.41 12.31 1.99
C LYS A 5 -16.02 12.92 1.86
N PRO A 6 -14.97 12.11 1.98
CA PRO A 6 -13.61 12.58 1.74
C PRO A 6 -13.48 13.10 0.30
N ILE A 7 -12.65 14.13 0.14
CA ILE A 7 -12.32 14.65 -1.18
C ILE A 7 -11.01 14.02 -1.60
N TYR A 8 -11.03 13.25 -2.67
CA TYR A 8 -9.84 12.60 -3.20
C TYR A 8 -9.39 13.26 -4.49
N LYS A 9 -8.08 13.21 -4.73
CA LYS A 9 -7.57 13.56 -6.05
C LYS A 9 -8.18 12.61 -7.08
N LYS A 10 -8.48 13.14 -8.26
CA LYS A 10 -8.94 12.33 -9.36
C LYS A 10 -7.79 11.41 -9.81
N PRO A 11 -8.11 10.23 -10.36
CA PRO A 11 -7.08 9.37 -10.91
C PRO A 11 -6.21 10.13 -11.91
N PHE A 12 -4.90 9.89 -11.87
CA PHE A 12 -3.90 10.45 -12.78
C PHE A 12 -3.67 11.95 -12.63
N GLU A 13 -4.22 12.57 -11.60
CA GLU A 13 -4.00 13.98 -11.31
C GLU A 13 -2.61 14.17 -10.68
N PRO A 14 -1.82 15.16 -11.15
CA PRO A 14 -0.50 15.42 -10.55
C PRO A 14 -0.59 15.79 -9.07
N ILE A 15 0.35 15.27 -8.28
CA ILE A 15 0.49 15.59 -6.87
C ILE A 15 1.93 16.02 -6.65
N ASP A 16 2.14 17.24 -6.18
CA ASP A 16 3.46 17.82 -6.08
C ASP A 16 4.13 17.62 -4.71
N ASN A 17 3.34 17.37 -3.68
CA ASN A 17 3.87 17.13 -2.35
C ASN A 17 2.91 16.29 -1.52
N TYR A 18 3.42 15.73 -0.43
CA TYR A 18 2.65 14.86 0.46
C TYR A 18 1.36 15.52 0.99
N LYS A 19 1.42 16.81 1.30
CA LYS A 19 0.26 17.52 1.87
C LYS A 19 -0.91 17.61 0.90
N GLU A 20 -0.64 17.53 -0.39
CA GLU A 20 -1.68 17.51 -1.44
C GLU A 20 -2.19 16.12 -1.74
N SER A 21 -1.62 15.09 -1.12
CA SER A 21 -2.05 13.72 -1.38
C SER A 21 -3.45 13.48 -0.85
N THR A 22 -4.12 12.50 -1.45
CA THR A 22 -5.52 12.21 -1.14
C THR A 22 -5.74 11.75 0.30
N TRP A 23 -4.71 11.31 1.00
CA TRP A 23 -4.85 10.80 2.36
C TRP A 23 -4.83 11.88 3.42
N VAL A 24 -4.04 12.93 3.19
CA VAL A 24 -3.90 14.02 4.15
C VAL A 24 -5.22 14.79 4.26
N GLY A 25 -5.73 14.93 5.48
CA GLY A 25 -6.98 15.62 5.74
C GLY A 25 -8.24 14.78 5.54
N ASN A 26 -8.12 13.61 4.89
CA ASN A 26 -9.26 12.72 4.65
C ASN A 26 -9.23 11.47 5.53
N SER A 27 -8.06 11.13 6.06
CA SER A 27 -7.88 9.96 6.91
C SER A 27 -6.90 10.31 8.02
N THR A 28 -6.99 9.57 9.12
CA THR A 28 -6.04 9.69 10.21
C THR A 28 -5.03 8.55 10.09
N PRO A 29 -3.72 8.83 10.07
CA PRO A 29 -2.74 7.76 10.00
C PRO A 29 -2.77 6.93 11.28
N ILE A 30 -2.57 5.61 11.15
CA ILE A 30 -2.46 4.73 12.32
C ILE A 30 -1.06 4.78 12.91
N PHE A 31 -0.10 5.28 12.16
CA PHE A 31 1.27 5.51 12.59
C PHE A 31 1.88 6.57 11.68
N GLU A 32 2.79 7.36 12.23
CA GLU A 32 3.46 8.40 11.45
C GLU A 32 4.82 8.69 12.06
N ASN A 33 5.81 8.87 11.21
CA ASN A 33 7.11 9.37 11.61
C ASN A 33 7.57 10.45 10.62
N GLU A 34 8.84 10.81 10.65
CA GLU A 34 9.37 11.90 9.81
C GLU A 34 9.38 11.58 8.32
N HIS A 35 9.42 10.30 7.93
CA HIS A 35 9.52 9.92 6.52
C HIS A 35 8.32 9.17 5.96
N THR A 36 7.45 8.63 6.80
CA THR A 36 6.33 7.80 6.35
C THR A 36 5.10 8.02 7.21
N ALA A 37 3.93 7.98 6.58
CA ALA A 37 2.66 7.90 7.28
C ALA A 37 1.98 6.61 6.84
N VAL A 38 1.40 5.88 7.79
CA VAL A 38 0.72 4.60 7.53
C VAL A 38 -0.77 4.80 7.71
N PHE A 39 -1.51 4.48 6.65
CA PHE A 39 -2.98 4.59 6.64
C PHE A 39 -3.60 3.23 6.35
N GLU A 40 -4.81 3.02 6.82
CA GLU A 40 -5.61 1.89 6.34
C GLU A 40 -6.03 2.17 4.90
N ASP A 41 -5.94 1.15 4.04
CA ASP A 41 -6.44 1.29 2.67
C ASP A 41 -7.95 1.47 2.74
N ARG A 42 -8.48 2.43 2.02
CA ARG A 42 -9.93 2.72 2.03
C ARG A 42 -10.72 1.64 1.29
N TYR A 43 -10.09 0.97 0.34
CA TYR A 43 -10.69 -0.11 -0.43
C TYR A 43 -9.88 -1.39 -0.22
N PRO A 44 -9.86 -1.91 1.02
CA PRO A 44 -8.96 -3.01 1.35
C PRO A 44 -9.35 -4.27 0.61
N CYS A 45 -8.34 -5.00 0.11
CA CYS A 45 -8.60 -6.32 -0.46
C CYS A 45 -8.70 -7.38 0.64
N VAL A 46 -8.25 -7.04 1.84
CA VAL A 46 -8.33 -7.91 3.02
C VAL A 46 -8.24 -7.01 4.26
N ASP A 47 -8.80 -7.47 5.38
CA ASP A 47 -8.68 -6.74 6.64
C ASP A 47 -7.20 -6.56 6.99
N GLY A 48 -6.83 -5.34 7.34
CA GLY A 48 -5.44 -5.03 7.66
C GLY A 48 -4.59 -4.58 6.48
N HIS A 49 -5.20 -4.41 5.30
CA HIS A 49 -4.52 -3.83 4.14
C HIS A 49 -4.14 -2.38 4.47
N LEU A 50 -2.84 -2.10 4.47
CA LEU A 50 -2.31 -0.78 4.82
C LEU A 50 -1.61 -0.15 3.65
N LEU A 51 -1.49 1.19 3.71
CA LEU A 51 -0.70 1.98 2.78
C LEU A 51 0.39 2.70 3.56
N PHE A 52 1.62 2.52 3.11
CA PHE A 52 2.78 3.23 3.65
C PHE A 52 3.10 4.35 2.67
N ILE A 53 2.84 5.58 3.08
CA ILE A 53 2.93 6.76 2.23
C ILE A 53 4.25 7.47 2.53
N ALA A 54 5.12 7.59 1.53
CA ALA A 54 6.36 8.34 1.69
C ALA A 54 6.04 9.84 1.77
N LYS A 55 6.70 10.55 2.68
CA LYS A 55 6.47 11.99 2.85
C LYS A 55 7.22 12.85 1.83
N GLU A 56 8.15 12.25 1.10
CA GLU A 56 8.79 12.88 -0.05
C GLU A 56 8.90 11.85 -1.16
N ASN A 57 8.79 12.31 -2.39
CA ASN A 57 8.89 11.45 -3.57
C ASN A 57 10.36 11.33 -3.99
N THR A 58 11.14 10.65 -3.18
CA THR A 58 12.56 10.41 -3.41
C THR A 58 12.89 8.95 -3.11
N ALA A 59 13.94 8.44 -3.72
CA ALA A 59 14.39 7.07 -3.45
C ALA A 59 14.69 6.85 -1.97
N GLU A 60 15.25 7.86 -1.31
CA GLU A 60 15.55 7.80 0.13
C GLU A 60 14.27 7.59 0.96
N TYR A 61 13.26 8.42 0.76
CA TYR A 61 12.04 8.35 1.56
C TYR A 61 11.21 7.11 1.21
N VAL A 62 11.12 6.77 -0.07
CA VAL A 62 10.44 5.55 -0.50
C VAL A 62 11.14 4.32 0.06
N GLY A 63 12.48 4.30 0.04
CA GLY A 63 13.26 3.21 0.62
C GLY A 63 13.02 3.04 2.12
N LYS A 64 12.96 4.15 2.86
CA LYS A 64 12.66 4.13 4.29
C LYS A 64 11.24 3.63 4.56
N SER A 65 10.30 3.97 3.68
CA SER A 65 8.92 3.49 3.79
C SER A 65 8.84 1.99 3.57
N TYR A 66 9.58 1.45 2.61
CA TYR A 66 9.69 0.00 2.41
C TYR A 66 10.30 -0.69 3.63
N SER A 67 11.36 -0.11 4.17
CA SER A 67 12.02 -0.66 5.37
C SER A 67 11.03 -0.75 6.53
N LEU A 68 10.24 0.31 6.73
CA LEU A 68 9.22 0.31 7.77
C LEU A 68 8.15 -0.76 7.52
N ALA A 69 7.69 -0.88 6.29
CA ALA A 69 6.68 -1.88 5.92
C ALA A 69 7.19 -3.30 6.15
N PHE A 70 8.45 -3.57 5.79
CA PHE A 70 9.06 -4.87 6.02
C PHE A 70 9.11 -5.20 7.52
N GLN A 71 9.61 -4.28 8.32
CA GLN A 71 9.70 -4.47 9.77
C GLN A 71 8.31 -4.65 10.40
N TRP A 72 7.34 -3.86 9.91
CA TRP A 72 5.95 -3.97 10.36
C TRP A 72 5.42 -5.39 10.18
N GLY A 73 5.63 -5.95 8.99
CA GLY A 73 5.20 -7.30 8.68
C GLY A 73 5.91 -8.35 9.51
N GLN A 74 7.24 -8.21 9.67
CA GLN A 74 8.02 -9.15 10.49
C GLN A 74 7.54 -9.15 11.94
N ASP A 75 7.24 -7.97 12.47
CA ASP A 75 6.74 -7.86 13.84
C ASP A 75 5.37 -8.53 13.99
N ARG A 76 4.48 -8.37 13.01
CA ARG A 76 3.15 -9.01 13.04
C ARG A 76 3.26 -10.53 12.95
N ILE A 77 4.19 -11.05 12.16
CA ILE A 77 4.45 -12.50 12.10
C ILE A 77 4.93 -13.00 13.45
N LYS A 78 5.89 -12.31 14.07
CA LYS A 78 6.40 -12.67 15.38
C LYS A 78 5.32 -12.70 16.45
N GLU A 79 4.38 -11.76 16.37
CA GLU A 79 3.25 -11.68 17.29
C GLU A 79 2.18 -12.74 17.03
N GLY A 80 2.33 -13.50 15.96
CA GLY A 80 1.34 -14.52 15.60
C GLY A 80 0.06 -13.94 15.01
N LYS A 81 0.08 -12.67 14.58
CA LYS A 81 -1.11 -12.01 14.03
C LYS A 81 -1.33 -12.30 12.56
N ILE A 82 -0.26 -12.53 11.84
CA ILE A 82 -0.31 -12.87 10.40
C ILE A 82 0.71 -13.98 10.14
N ASP A 83 0.56 -14.66 9.01
CA ASP A 83 1.50 -15.72 8.60
C ASP A 83 2.49 -15.25 7.54
N GLY A 84 2.17 -14.20 6.82
CA GLY A 84 3.01 -13.63 5.79
C GLY A 84 2.46 -12.28 5.35
N PHE A 85 3.08 -11.67 4.36
CA PHE A 85 2.59 -10.42 3.80
C PHE A 85 3.17 -10.17 2.42
N ASN A 86 2.43 -9.40 1.61
CA ASN A 86 2.93 -8.88 0.35
C ASN A 86 3.15 -7.38 0.50
N VAL A 87 4.24 -6.88 -0.04
CA VAL A 87 4.56 -5.46 -0.03
C VAL A 87 4.94 -5.05 -1.44
N GLY A 88 4.40 -3.94 -1.90
CA GLY A 88 4.75 -3.42 -3.20
C GLY A 88 4.02 -2.15 -3.52
N GLN A 89 4.42 -1.51 -4.63
CA GLN A 89 3.73 -0.33 -5.12
C GLN A 89 3.62 -0.40 -6.64
N ASN A 90 2.64 0.34 -7.15
CA ASN A 90 2.46 0.54 -8.58
C ASN A 90 3.13 1.86 -8.95
N ILE A 91 4.00 1.86 -9.93
CA ILE A 91 4.67 3.06 -10.42
C ILE A 91 4.39 3.19 -11.89
N GLY A 92 3.69 4.27 -12.24
CA GLY A 92 3.27 4.53 -13.61
C GLY A 92 1.88 3.99 -13.93
N LYS A 93 1.21 4.67 -14.85
CA LYS A 93 -0.16 4.31 -15.26
C LYS A 93 -0.25 2.88 -15.78
N CYS A 94 0.72 2.46 -16.59
CA CYS A 94 0.73 1.11 -17.18
C CYS A 94 0.91 0.01 -16.14
N ALA A 95 1.42 0.35 -14.95
CA ALA A 95 1.59 -0.59 -13.86
C ALA A 95 0.43 -0.54 -12.85
N GLY A 96 -0.61 0.24 -13.15
CA GLY A 96 -1.80 0.31 -12.31
C GLY A 96 -1.81 1.46 -11.31
N GLN A 97 -0.85 2.37 -11.37
CA GLN A 97 -0.87 3.52 -10.47
C GLN A 97 -1.97 4.49 -10.89
N THR A 98 -2.86 4.81 -9.95
CA THR A 98 -3.94 5.76 -10.19
C THR A 98 -3.77 7.06 -9.40
N ILE A 99 -3.18 6.99 -8.22
CA ILE A 99 -2.85 8.16 -7.39
C ILE A 99 -1.35 8.38 -7.50
N PHE A 100 -0.95 9.52 -8.05
CA PHE A 100 0.44 9.79 -8.43
C PHE A 100 1.25 10.37 -7.27
N TRP A 101 1.28 9.63 -6.18
CA TRP A 101 2.17 9.88 -5.06
C TRP A 101 2.62 8.52 -4.51
N PRO A 102 3.90 8.36 -4.11
CA PRO A 102 4.38 7.05 -3.65
C PRO A 102 3.56 6.50 -2.49
N HIS A 103 2.96 5.35 -2.71
CA HIS A 103 2.24 4.63 -1.67
C HIS A 103 2.48 3.15 -1.84
N ILE A 104 2.92 2.54 -0.75
CA ILE A 104 3.33 1.15 -0.73
C ILE A 104 2.21 0.35 -0.07
N HIS A 105 1.69 -0.62 -0.80
CA HIS A 105 0.67 -1.52 -0.26
C HIS A 105 1.31 -2.53 0.67
N PHE A 106 0.70 -2.73 1.81
CA PHE A 106 1.03 -3.80 2.74
C PHE A 106 -0.21 -4.67 2.88
N ILE A 107 -0.10 -5.92 2.43
CA ILE A 107 -1.22 -6.85 2.40
C ILE A 107 -0.89 -8.02 3.32
N PRO A 108 -1.53 -8.10 4.51
CA PRO A 108 -1.29 -9.23 5.41
C PRO A 108 -1.86 -10.50 4.83
N ARG A 109 -1.16 -11.60 5.04
CA ARG A 109 -1.57 -12.89 4.53
C ARG A 109 -1.69 -13.89 5.67
N LYS A 110 -2.61 -14.84 5.50
CA LYS A 110 -2.76 -15.98 6.42
C LYS A 110 -2.79 -17.26 5.62
N ASP A 111 -2.32 -18.34 6.23
CA ASP A 111 -2.38 -19.66 5.61
C ASP A 111 -3.83 -19.98 5.27
N GLY A 112 -4.06 -20.37 4.01
CA GLY A 112 -5.40 -20.71 3.55
C GLY A 112 -6.30 -19.55 3.19
N ASP A 113 -5.80 -18.30 3.19
CA ASP A 113 -6.60 -17.13 2.82
C ASP A 113 -6.88 -17.06 1.32
N SER A 114 -6.18 -17.87 0.53
CA SER A 114 -6.36 -17.96 -0.92
C SER A 114 -6.05 -19.39 -1.37
N GLU A 115 -6.83 -19.91 -2.30
CA GLU A 115 -6.60 -21.25 -2.86
C GLU A 115 -5.26 -21.31 -3.60
N LYS A 116 -4.91 -20.23 -4.30
CA LYS A 116 -3.66 -20.13 -5.08
C LYS A 116 -3.02 -18.80 -4.78
N PRO A 117 -2.16 -18.72 -3.78
CA PRO A 117 -1.48 -17.46 -3.49
C PRO A 117 -0.49 -17.15 -4.63
N GLY A 118 -0.87 -16.21 -5.49
CA GLY A 118 -0.12 -15.90 -6.70
C GLY A 118 1.07 -14.98 -6.50
N GLY A 119 1.09 -14.23 -5.44
CA GLY A 119 2.16 -13.28 -5.14
C GLY A 119 2.23 -12.11 -6.13
N ILE A 120 3.38 -11.45 -6.14
CA ILE A 120 3.63 -10.25 -6.94
C ILE A 120 3.49 -10.48 -8.45
N ARG A 121 3.78 -11.68 -8.91
CA ARG A 121 3.70 -11.99 -10.35
C ARG A 121 2.31 -11.84 -10.93
N HIS A 122 1.27 -11.91 -10.08
CA HIS A 122 -0.11 -11.71 -10.51
C HIS A 122 -0.42 -10.24 -10.86
N ALA A 123 0.50 -9.32 -10.60
CA ALA A 123 0.35 -7.94 -11.04
C ALA A 123 0.29 -7.83 -12.57
N HIS A 124 0.90 -8.76 -13.28
CA HIS A 124 0.85 -8.81 -14.75
C HIS A 124 0.08 -10.06 -15.18
N LEU A 125 -1.09 -9.84 -15.77
CA LEU A 125 -1.99 -10.92 -16.15
C LEU A 125 -1.64 -11.55 -17.52
N GLY A 126 -0.36 -11.82 -17.75
CA GLY A 126 0.11 -12.49 -18.95
C GLY A 126 -0.02 -14.00 -18.84
N VAL A 127 -0.10 -14.70 -20.00
CA VAL A 127 -0.26 -16.15 -20.01
C VAL A 127 0.92 -16.90 -19.41
N LYS A 128 2.10 -16.29 -19.40
CA LYS A 128 3.32 -16.94 -18.93
C LYS A 128 3.30 -17.27 -17.45
N HIS A 129 2.61 -16.46 -16.63
CA HIS A 129 2.66 -16.69 -15.19
C HIS A 129 1.85 -17.92 -14.76
N LYS A 130 0.98 -18.44 -15.63
CA LYS A 130 0.20 -19.65 -15.33
C LYS A 130 1.08 -20.86 -15.07
N ASN A 131 2.28 -20.88 -15.60
CA ASN A 131 3.18 -22.01 -15.50
C ASN A 131 4.11 -21.95 -14.28
N HIS A 132 3.98 -20.92 -13.45
CA HIS A 132 4.86 -20.66 -12.33
C HIS A 132 4.22 -20.81 -10.96
N TYR A 133 2.98 -21.22 -10.93
CA TYR A 133 2.23 -21.38 -9.67
C TYR A 133 1.58 -22.74 -9.55
#